data_b9926600d3e91e5db7848d2ce2e6e387
#
_entry.id   b9926600d3e91e5db7848d2ce2e6e387
#
_cell.length_a   1.000
_cell.length_b   1.000
_cell.length_c   1.000
_cell.angle_alpha   90.00
_cell.angle_beta   90.00
_cell.angle_gamma   90.00
#
_symmetry.space_group_name_H-M   'P 1'
#
loop_
_entity.id
_entity.type
_entity.pdbx_description
1 polymer ?
#
loop_
_entity_poly.entity_id
_entity_poly.type
_entity_poly.pdbx_seq_one_letter_code
_entity_poly.pdbx_strand_id
1 'polypeptide(L)'
;SDDTIKKFQLGYVPNNNFFDELKKKYSLEDIKSTGLYYFVEKSQNYIDRFKNRIIFPIFNISNDVIAFGGRIINNSSLAKYINSPETEFYKKGRQIFNLNFAKEERTSSKEVIIVEGYMDVISLYSRGIKNVISNSGTALTDSQINLIWRFFSDPIICLDGDASGQQAAIRIAERLFPLINEENRIFFTILEKGKDPDDIVKEKGKEGFLKFLENKNIIQSFIWETYINKINSSNPYEVTKFEKQIRKLCASIKDETLKKYILEDFLTKINKLTPNVNFKFKSGFLKKVNHKVLNETKKIHLQKKDFTRENLVEFSILFIMMFYGGAVKNNLESILTIEFSNPENEKLKIFLIDLIKSDKTEKEIESE
;
A
#
# COMPACT_ATOMS: atom_id res chain seq x y z
N SER A 1 -6.13 -30.03 -16.29
CA SER A 1 -5.42 -30.97 -17.18
C SER A 1 -4.58 -31.93 -16.37
N ASP A 2 -4.24 -33.09 -16.94
CA ASP A 2 -3.37 -34.09 -16.28
C ASP A 2 -1.99 -33.51 -15.97
N ASP A 3 -1.48 -32.61 -16.81
CA ASP A 3 -0.21 -31.94 -16.59
C ASP A 3 -0.25 -31.06 -15.32
N THR A 4 -1.36 -30.37 -15.08
CA THR A 4 -1.56 -29.57 -13.85
C THR A 4 -1.61 -30.48 -12.64
N ILE A 5 -2.35 -31.60 -12.69
CA ILE A 5 -2.40 -32.58 -11.62
C ILE A 5 -1.00 -33.12 -11.29
N LYS A 6 -0.21 -33.48 -12.31
CA LYS A 6 1.16 -33.94 -12.15
C LYS A 6 2.09 -32.85 -11.60
N LYS A 7 2.01 -31.62 -12.14
CA LYS A 7 2.85 -30.49 -11.69
C LYS A 7 2.66 -30.18 -10.23
N PHE A 8 1.40 -30.10 -9.76
CA PHE A 8 1.06 -29.83 -8.37
C PHE A 8 1.05 -31.10 -7.48
N GLN A 9 1.31 -32.28 -8.05
CA GLN A 9 1.28 -33.57 -7.37
C GLN A 9 -0.03 -33.80 -6.59
N LEU A 10 -1.15 -33.41 -7.20
CA LEU A 10 -2.46 -33.55 -6.55
C LEU A 10 -2.79 -35.01 -6.31
N GLY A 11 -3.28 -35.32 -5.10
CA GLY A 11 -3.66 -36.65 -4.71
C GLY A 11 -5.03 -36.73 -4.07
N TYR A 12 -5.40 -37.91 -3.65
CA TYR A 12 -6.61 -38.16 -2.89
C TYR A 12 -6.34 -39.18 -1.79
N VAL A 13 -6.80 -38.87 -0.59
CA VAL A 13 -6.77 -39.81 0.55
C VAL A 13 -8.17 -40.44 0.69
N PRO A 14 -8.31 -41.74 0.42
CA PRO A 14 -9.58 -42.45 0.59
C PRO A 14 -9.96 -42.62 2.04
N ASN A 15 -11.09 -43.27 2.28
CA ASN A 15 -11.59 -43.54 3.62
C ASN A 15 -10.80 -44.67 4.38
N ASN A 16 -9.59 -44.93 3.94
CA ASN A 16 -8.69 -45.92 4.57
C ASN A 16 -7.77 -45.21 5.58
N ASN A 17 -7.28 -45.99 6.53
CA ASN A 17 -6.27 -45.51 7.48
C ASN A 17 -4.93 -46.14 7.12
N PHE A 18 -3.99 -45.33 6.65
CA PHE A 18 -2.65 -45.77 6.27
C PHE A 18 -1.67 -45.78 7.44
N PHE A 19 -2.11 -45.45 8.64
CA PHE A 19 -1.26 -45.36 9.82
C PHE A 19 -0.48 -46.66 10.08
N ASP A 20 -1.14 -47.83 10.03
CA ASP A 20 -0.49 -49.11 10.29
C ASP A 20 0.51 -49.52 9.21
N GLU A 21 0.28 -49.07 7.97
CA GLU A 21 1.25 -49.28 6.88
C GLU A 21 2.52 -48.43 7.07
N LEU A 22 2.33 -47.15 7.44
CA LEU A 22 3.47 -46.28 7.72
C LEU A 22 4.26 -46.72 8.94
N LYS A 23 3.59 -47.21 9.99
CA LYS A 23 4.24 -47.73 11.21
C LYS A 23 5.16 -48.91 10.93
N LYS A 24 4.96 -49.65 9.83
CA LYS A 24 5.90 -50.71 9.42
C LYS A 24 7.22 -50.17 8.87
N LYS A 25 7.25 -48.93 8.40
CA LYS A 25 8.38 -48.31 7.70
C LYS A 25 9.06 -47.21 8.50
N TYR A 26 8.33 -46.53 9.36
CA TYR A 26 8.76 -45.33 10.08
C TYR A 26 8.50 -45.44 11.56
N SER A 27 9.24 -44.72 12.37
CA SER A 27 9.03 -44.68 13.82
C SER A 27 7.69 -43.96 14.14
N LEU A 28 7.11 -44.28 15.28
CA LEU A 28 5.91 -43.61 15.76
C LEU A 28 6.16 -42.11 15.98
N GLU A 29 7.32 -41.73 16.38
CA GLU A 29 7.75 -40.34 16.62
C GLU A 29 7.79 -39.56 15.29
N ASP A 30 8.42 -40.15 14.27
CA ASP A 30 8.46 -39.56 12.92
C ASP A 30 7.04 -39.35 12.36
N ILE A 31 6.17 -40.36 12.46
CA ILE A 31 4.78 -40.25 11.99
C ILE A 31 4.03 -39.17 12.75
N LYS A 32 4.19 -39.03 14.05
CA LYS A 32 3.58 -37.95 14.85
C LYS A 32 4.09 -36.59 14.45
N SER A 33 5.40 -36.45 14.21
CA SER A 33 6.02 -35.18 13.85
C SER A 33 5.50 -34.60 12.54
N THR A 34 5.00 -35.43 11.62
CA THR A 34 4.38 -34.99 10.35
C THR A 34 3.07 -34.25 10.55
N GLY A 35 2.36 -34.47 11.66
CA GLY A 35 1.02 -33.94 11.91
C GLY A 35 -0.08 -34.49 10.98
N LEU A 36 0.21 -35.57 10.21
CA LEU A 36 -0.76 -36.20 9.31
C LEU A 36 -1.83 -36.98 10.04
N TYR A 37 -1.55 -37.39 11.26
CA TYR A 37 -2.42 -38.18 12.10
C TYR A 37 -2.67 -37.47 13.43
N TYR A 38 -3.85 -37.68 13.99
CA TYR A 38 -4.17 -37.26 15.36
C TYR A 38 -4.68 -38.44 16.17
N PHE A 39 -4.35 -38.44 17.44
CA PHE A 39 -4.77 -39.49 18.35
C PHE A 39 -6.16 -39.19 18.92
N VAL A 40 -7.05 -40.19 18.89
CA VAL A 40 -8.38 -40.11 19.46
C VAL A 40 -8.45 -40.95 20.72
N GLU A 41 -8.53 -40.32 21.87
CA GLU A 41 -8.52 -40.98 23.19
C GLU A 41 -9.68 -42.00 23.36
N LYS A 42 -10.87 -41.68 22.86
CA LYS A 42 -12.04 -42.59 22.97
C LYS A 42 -11.85 -43.91 22.26
N SER A 43 -11.21 -43.94 21.13
CA SER A 43 -10.96 -45.15 20.33
C SER A 43 -9.55 -45.68 20.48
N GLN A 44 -8.68 -45.01 21.23
CA GLN A 44 -7.24 -45.34 21.40
C GLN A 44 -6.53 -45.56 20.05
N ASN A 45 -6.94 -44.84 19.00
CA ASN A 45 -6.44 -45.02 17.64
C ASN A 45 -5.96 -43.70 17.05
N TYR A 46 -5.01 -43.81 16.12
CA TYR A 46 -4.59 -42.73 15.25
C TYR A 46 -5.51 -42.68 14.03
N ILE A 47 -6.02 -41.49 13.73
CA ILE A 47 -6.91 -41.23 12.59
C ILE A 47 -6.18 -40.31 11.63
N ASP A 48 -6.28 -40.62 10.32
CA ASP A 48 -5.78 -39.79 9.25
C ASP A 48 -6.53 -38.46 9.19
N ARG A 49 -5.81 -37.37 9.23
CA ARG A 49 -6.32 -35.99 9.18
C ARG A 49 -7.00 -35.67 7.85
N PHE A 50 -6.49 -36.23 6.77
CA PHE A 50 -6.89 -35.90 5.41
C PHE A 50 -7.86 -36.88 4.75
N LYS A 51 -8.44 -37.76 5.52
CA LYS A 51 -9.39 -38.76 5.06
C LYS A 51 -10.53 -38.18 4.22
N ASN A 52 -10.85 -38.80 3.08
CA ASN A 52 -11.84 -38.36 2.10
C ASN A 52 -11.58 -36.98 1.50
N ARG A 53 -10.32 -36.62 1.28
CA ARG A 53 -9.97 -35.29 0.78
C ARG A 53 -9.06 -35.36 -0.44
N ILE A 54 -9.25 -34.41 -1.35
CA ILE A 54 -8.25 -34.04 -2.35
C ILE A 54 -7.11 -33.37 -1.61
N ILE A 55 -5.89 -33.74 -1.97
CA ILE A 55 -4.66 -33.31 -1.30
C ILE A 55 -3.90 -32.35 -2.21
N PHE A 56 -3.47 -31.27 -1.62
CA PHE A 56 -2.64 -30.23 -2.22
C PHE A 56 -1.30 -30.21 -1.47
N PRO A 57 -0.22 -30.81 -2.02
CA PRO A 57 1.10 -30.70 -1.41
C PRO A 57 1.53 -29.24 -1.31
N ILE A 58 2.05 -28.85 -0.17
CA ILE A 58 2.62 -27.53 0.09
C ILE A 58 4.14 -27.70 0.04
N PHE A 59 4.76 -27.00 -0.90
CA PHE A 59 6.19 -27.04 -1.13
C PHE A 59 6.91 -25.89 -0.47
N ASN A 60 8.12 -26.12 -0.01
CA ASN A 60 9.05 -25.04 0.31
C ASN A 60 9.67 -24.46 -0.99
N ILE A 61 10.52 -23.44 -0.86
CA ILE A 61 11.19 -22.80 -2.00
C ILE A 61 12.10 -23.75 -2.76
N SER A 62 12.59 -24.83 -2.12
CA SER A 62 13.47 -25.85 -2.73
C SER A 62 12.72 -26.99 -3.42
N ASN A 63 11.39 -26.92 -3.49
CA ASN A 63 10.49 -27.96 -4.02
C ASN A 63 10.35 -29.20 -3.15
N ASP A 64 10.71 -29.18 -1.87
CA ASP A 64 10.41 -30.26 -0.94
C ASP A 64 8.98 -30.12 -0.44
N VAL A 65 8.25 -31.24 -0.32
CA VAL A 65 6.91 -31.26 0.29
C VAL A 65 7.06 -31.17 1.80
N ILE A 66 6.51 -30.11 2.40
CA ILE A 66 6.63 -29.82 3.83
C ILE A 66 5.31 -29.90 4.58
N ALA A 67 4.19 -29.89 3.87
CA ALA A 67 2.85 -29.95 4.44
C ALA A 67 1.82 -30.31 3.35
N PHE A 68 0.56 -30.42 3.78
CA PHE A 68 -0.57 -30.66 2.88
C PHE A 68 -1.74 -29.76 3.20
N GLY A 69 -2.45 -29.31 2.17
CA GLY A 69 -3.83 -28.84 2.23
C GLY A 69 -4.77 -29.98 1.83
N GLY A 70 -5.98 -29.99 2.37
CA GLY A 70 -6.97 -31.00 2.00
C GLY A 70 -8.35 -30.39 1.82
N ARG A 71 -9.02 -30.69 0.69
CA ARG A 71 -10.40 -30.27 0.39
C ARG A 71 -11.33 -31.49 0.39
N ILE A 72 -12.41 -31.43 1.16
CA ILE A 72 -13.42 -32.48 1.14
C ILE A 72 -14.20 -32.46 -0.18
N ILE A 73 -14.49 -33.65 -0.72
CA ILE A 73 -15.20 -33.77 -2.01
C ILE A 73 -16.72 -33.71 -1.79
N ASN A 74 -17.21 -34.36 -0.73
CA ASN A 74 -18.62 -34.49 -0.47
C ASN A 74 -19.14 -33.36 0.45
N ASN A 75 -20.41 -32.98 0.28
CA ASN A 75 -21.07 -32.08 1.22
C ASN A 75 -21.21 -32.80 2.58
N SER A 76 -20.38 -32.44 3.52
CA SER A 76 -20.39 -32.91 4.89
C SER A 76 -20.41 -31.73 5.86
N SER A 77 -20.77 -32.00 7.10
CA SER A 77 -20.68 -31.01 8.20
C SER A 77 -19.25 -30.63 8.59
N LEU A 78 -18.26 -31.27 7.94
CA LEU A 78 -16.81 -31.01 8.20
C LEU A 78 -16.32 -29.77 7.45
N ALA A 79 -15.26 -29.18 7.96
CA ALA A 79 -14.60 -28.04 7.31
C ALA A 79 -14.22 -28.37 5.85
N LYS A 80 -14.63 -27.50 4.92
CA LYS A 80 -14.39 -27.65 3.46
C LYS A 80 -12.90 -27.78 3.15
N TYR A 81 -12.07 -26.98 3.79
CA TYR A 81 -10.60 -26.99 3.67
C TYR A 81 -9.95 -27.18 5.04
N ILE A 82 -8.90 -27.97 5.09
CA ILE A 82 -8.01 -28.10 6.24
C ILE A 82 -6.56 -28.08 5.76
N ASN A 83 -5.65 -27.70 6.65
CA ASN A 83 -4.20 -27.76 6.40
C ASN A 83 -3.52 -28.66 7.45
N SER A 84 -2.29 -29.06 7.15
CA SER A 84 -1.41 -29.63 8.17
C SER A 84 -1.30 -28.66 9.36
N PRO A 85 -1.14 -29.19 10.58
CA PRO A 85 -0.80 -28.36 11.73
C PRO A 85 0.60 -27.79 11.56
N GLU A 86 0.96 -26.85 12.43
CA GLU A 86 2.35 -26.38 12.53
C GLU A 86 3.28 -27.54 12.88
N THR A 87 4.39 -27.67 12.18
CA THR A 87 5.43 -28.65 12.43
C THR A 87 6.80 -27.96 12.48
N GLU A 88 7.87 -28.70 12.68
CA GLU A 88 9.23 -28.16 12.57
C GLU A 88 9.48 -27.57 11.18
N PHE A 89 9.05 -28.26 10.12
CA PHE A 89 9.27 -27.88 8.72
C PHE A 89 8.20 -26.92 8.17
N TYR A 90 7.01 -26.90 8.75
CA TYR A 90 5.88 -26.11 8.25
C TYR A 90 5.39 -25.09 9.27
N LYS A 91 5.60 -23.82 8.92
CA LYS A 91 5.03 -22.68 9.64
C LYS A 91 4.09 -21.92 8.70
N LYS A 92 2.79 -22.06 8.90
CA LYS A 92 1.75 -21.53 7.98
C LYS A 92 1.94 -20.05 7.68
N GLY A 93 2.28 -19.24 8.69
CA GLY A 93 2.52 -17.81 8.54
C GLY A 93 3.83 -17.44 7.82
N ARG A 94 4.63 -18.40 7.37
CA ARG A 94 5.90 -18.19 6.66
C ARG A 94 5.93 -18.84 5.28
N GLN A 95 4.90 -19.62 4.93
CA GLN A 95 4.84 -20.35 3.67
C GLN A 95 3.81 -19.72 2.73
N ILE A 96 4.09 -19.81 1.44
CA ILE A 96 3.24 -19.33 0.36
C ILE A 96 3.06 -20.48 -0.62
N PHE A 97 1.81 -20.85 -0.90
CA PHE A 97 1.50 -21.88 -1.87
C PHE A 97 1.86 -21.43 -3.29
N ASN A 98 2.49 -22.30 -4.06
CA ASN A 98 2.96 -22.10 -5.43
C ASN A 98 4.12 -21.09 -5.60
N LEU A 99 4.70 -20.52 -4.55
CA LEU A 99 5.82 -19.58 -4.72
C LEU A 99 7.06 -20.29 -5.31
N ASN A 100 7.24 -21.57 -5.01
CA ASN A 100 8.30 -22.40 -5.56
C ASN A 100 8.29 -22.51 -7.10
N PHE A 101 7.11 -22.52 -7.72
CA PHE A 101 6.98 -22.51 -9.18
C PHE A 101 6.86 -21.09 -9.72
N ALA A 102 6.08 -20.22 -9.09
CA ALA A 102 5.88 -18.84 -9.54
C ALA A 102 7.20 -18.05 -9.62
N LYS A 103 8.18 -18.31 -8.75
CA LYS A 103 9.49 -17.64 -8.79
C LYS A 103 10.25 -17.81 -10.10
N GLU A 104 9.91 -18.82 -10.91
CA GLU A 104 10.49 -19.03 -12.24
C GLU A 104 10.11 -17.88 -13.19
N GLU A 105 8.98 -17.23 -12.98
CA GLU A 105 8.47 -16.11 -13.79
C GLU A 105 9.09 -14.75 -13.41
N ARG A 106 9.94 -14.66 -12.36
CA ARG A 106 10.51 -13.40 -11.86
C ARG A 106 11.36 -12.61 -12.87
N THR A 107 11.89 -13.29 -13.88
CA THR A 107 12.68 -12.66 -14.95
C THR A 107 11.80 -11.98 -16.00
N SER A 108 10.57 -12.47 -16.17
CA SER A 108 9.59 -11.94 -17.14
C SER A 108 8.62 -10.95 -16.52
N SER A 109 8.43 -10.98 -15.19
CA SER A 109 7.50 -10.08 -14.49
C SER A 109 8.00 -9.70 -13.12
N LYS A 110 7.82 -8.42 -12.75
CA LYS A 110 7.95 -7.93 -11.36
C LYS A 110 6.71 -8.20 -10.52
N GLU A 111 5.62 -8.62 -11.16
CA GLU A 111 4.30 -8.81 -10.56
C GLU A 111 4.04 -10.28 -10.25
N VAL A 112 3.40 -10.53 -9.13
CA VAL A 112 2.83 -11.83 -8.77
C VAL A 112 1.42 -11.61 -8.22
N ILE A 113 0.50 -12.49 -8.60
CA ILE A 113 -0.91 -12.40 -8.20
C ILE A 113 -1.12 -13.23 -6.94
N ILE A 114 -1.62 -12.59 -5.88
CA ILE A 114 -1.95 -13.26 -4.61
C ILE A 114 -3.46 -13.45 -4.57
N VAL A 115 -3.90 -14.70 -4.54
CA VAL A 115 -5.31 -15.10 -4.44
C VAL A 115 -5.59 -15.84 -3.12
N GLU A 116 -6.87 -16.06 -2.79
CA GLU A 116 -7.25 -16.58 -1.48
C GLU A 116 -6.92 -18.08 -1.30
N GLY A 117 -7.18 -18.89 -2.30
CA GLY A 117 -7.18 -20.34 -2.17
C GLY A 117 -6.30 -21.13 -3.12
N TYR A 118 -6.11 -22.41 -2.79
CA TYR A 118 -5.39 -23.37 -3.64
C TYR A 118 -6.02 -23.54 -5.01
N MET A 119 -7.36 -23.58 -5.04
CA MET A 119 -8.11 -23.82 -6.29
C MET A 119 -7.96 -22.67 -7.26
N ASP A 120 -7.95 -21.43 -6.75
CA ASP A 120 -7.77 -20.23 -7.57
C ASP A 120 -6.39 -20.25 -8.23
N VAL A 121 -5.34 -20.58 -7.45
CA VAL A 121 -3.99 -20.76 -7.96
C VAL A 121 -3.95 -21.81 -9.07
N ILE A 122 -4.49 -23.00 -8.81
CA ILE A 122 -4.45 -24.13 -9.76
C ILE A 122 -5.25 -23.80 -11.02
N SER A 123 -6.40 -23.13 -10.87
CA SER A 123 -7.23 -22.72 -11.98
C SER A 123 -6.51 -21.71 -12.87
N LEU A 124 -5.98 -20.64 -12.30
CA LEU A 124 -5.21 -19.62 -13.02
C LEU A 124 -3.96 -20.23 -13.70
N TYR A 125 -3.22 -21.05 -12.95
CA TYR A 125 -2.03 -21.73 -13.46
C TYR A 125 -2.35 -22.63 -14.66
N SER A 126 -3.45 -23.41 -14.59
CA SER A 126 -3.88 -24.31 -15.67
C SER A 126 -4.23 -23.58 -16.95
N ARG A 127 -4.51 -22.29 -16.88
CA ARG A 127 -4.80 -21.39 -18.01
C ARG A 127 -3.60 -20.54 -18.43
N GLY A 128 -2.41 -20.89 -17.93
CA GLY A 128 -1.15 -20.25 -18.33
C GLY A 128 -0.83 -18.95 -17.60
N ILE A 129 -1.47 -18.66 -16.48
CA ILE A 129 -1.11 -17.57 -15.54
C ILE A 129 -0.27 -18.21 -14.44
N LYS A 130 1.05 -18.22 -14.63
CA LYS A 130 1.97 -18.98 -13.76
C LYS A 130 2.47 -18.20 -12.57
N ASN A 131 2.51 -16.87 -12.65
CA ASN A 131 2.91 -15.96 -11.58
C ASN A 131 1.76 -15.71 -10.57
N VAL A 132 1.16 -16.78 -10.07
CA VAL A 132 0.05 -16.76 -9.12
C VAL A 132 0.38 -17.58 -7.88
N ILE A 133 0.06 -17.05 -6.70
CA ILE A 133 0.37 -17.64 -5.39
C ILE A 133 -0.81 -17.47 -4.43
N SER A 134 -0.80 -18.22 -3.32
CA SER A 134 -1.81 -18.06 -2.26
C SER A 134 -1.19 -18.15 -0.87
N ASN A 135 -1.74 -17.37 0.06
CA ASN A 135 -1.45 -17.45 1.50
C ASN A 135 -2.24 -18.56 2.21
N SER A 136 -2.94 -19.41 1.46
CA SER A 136 -3.64 -20.62 1.94
C SER A 136 -4.71 -20.36 3.01
N GLY A 137 -5.53 -19.33 2.82
CA GLY A 137 -6.68 -19.02 3.68
C GLY A 137 -6.32 -18.50 5.07
N THR A 138 -5.21 -17.78 5.18
CA THR A 138 -4.82 -16.98 6.36
C THR A 138 -4.66 -15.51 6.00
N ALA A 139 -4.68 -14.62 7.01
CA ALA A 139 -4.26 -13.26 6.76
C ALA A 139 -2.79 -13.24 6.31
N LEU A 140 -2.48 -12.50 5.23
CA LEU A 140 -1.12 -12.33 4.73
C LEU A 140 -0.24 -11.71 5.82
N THR A 141 0.86 -12.39 6.18
CA THR A 141 1.76 -11.97 7.26
C THR A 141 2.92 -11.12 6.74
N ASP A 142 3.60 -10.40 7.65
CA ASP A 142 4.81 -9.64 7.35
C ASP A 142 5.93 -10.56 6.83
N SER A 143 6.05 -11.77 7.38
CA SER A 143 7.03 -12.77 6.92
C SER A 143 6.74 -13.24 5.51
N GLN A 144 5.46 -13.43 5.19
CA GLN A 144 5.03 -13.86 3.86
C GLN A 144 5.26 -12.76 2.81
N ILE A 145 4.90 -11.51 3.09
CA ILE A 145 5.13 -10.42 2.13
C ILE A 145 6.61 -10.17 1.91
N ASN A 146 7.44 -10.21 2.96
CA ASN A 146 8.88 -10.10 2.85
C ASN A 146 9.49 -11.26 2.04
N LEU A 147 8.93 -12.47 2.14
CA LEU A 147 9.36 -13.59 1.32
C LEU A 147 9.00 -13.38 -0.16
N ILE A 148 7.81 -12.86 -0.45
CA ILE A 148 7.35 -12.55 -1.81
C ILE A 148 8.25 -11.48 -2.45
N TRP A 149 8.57 -10.40 -1.74
CA TRP A 149 9.42 -9.31 -2.23
C TRP A 149 10.85 -9.73 -2.59
N ARG A 150 11.32 -10.86 -2.10
CA ARG A 150 12.61 -11.43 -2.55
C ARG A 150 12.61 -11.84 -4.03
N PHE A 151 11.44 -12.02 -4.62
CA PHE A 151 11.26 -12.49 -6.01
C PHE A 151 10.46 -11.53 -6.87
N PHE A 152 9.49 -10.80 -6.29
CA PHE A 152 8.55 -9.93 -6.98
C PHE A 152 8.37 -8.64 -6.22
N SER A 153 8.76 -7.51 -6.81
CA SER A 153 8.66 -6.18 -6.18
C SER A 153 7.22 -5.65 -6.11
N ASP A 154 6.34 -6.13 -6.99
CA ASP A 154 5.01 -5.60 -7.24
C ASP A 154 3.90 -6.66 -7.08
N PRO A 155 3.69 -7.24 -5.89
CA PRO A 155 2.59 -8.16 -5.67
C PRO A 155 1.23 -7.49 -5.82
N ILE A 156 0.29 -8.20 -6.50
CA ILE A 156 -1.10 -7.79 -6.70
C ILE A 156 -1.98 -8.67 -5.82
N ILE A 157 -2.63 -8.11 -4.83
CA ILE A 157 -3.59 -8.79 -3.98
C ILE A 157 -4.94 -8.78 -4.68
N CYS A 158 -5.35 -9.94 -5.17
CA CYS A 158 -6.60 -10.16 -5.89
C CYS A 158 -7.55 -10.98 -5.01
N LEU A 159 -8.57 -10.32 -4.46
CA LEU A 159 -9.53 -10.90 -3.52
C LEU A 159 -10.92 -11.00 -4.14
N ASP A 160 -11.72 -11.90 -3.57
CA ASP A 160 -13.08 -12.12 -3.99
C ASP A 160 -13.95 -10.86 -3.87
N GLY A 161 -14.92 -10.70 -4.76
CA GLY A 161 -15.78 -9.51 -4.84
C GLY A 161 -16.87 -9.45 -3.77
N ASP A 162 -16.83 -10.30 -2.75
CA ASP A 162 -17.80 -10.32 -1.66
C ASP A 162 -17.42 -9.35 -0.52
N ALA A 163 -18.36 -9.19 0.45
CA ALA A 163 -18.14 -8.31 1.60
C ALA A 163 -16.98 -8.79 2.50
N SER A 164 -16.72 -10.11 2.55
CA SER A 164 -15.63 -10.71 3.32
C SER A 164 -14.28 -10.39 2.70
N GLY A 165 -14.14 -10.55 1.38
CA GLY A 165 -12.94 -10.23 0.62
C GLY A 165 -12.60 -8.73 0.69
N GLN A 166 -13.62 -7.85 0.58
CA GLN A 166 -13.40 -6.40 0.75
C GLN A 166 -12.87 -6.05 2.14
N GLN A 167 -13.44 -6.62 3.21
CA GLN A 167 -12.94 -6.39 4.56
C GLN A 167 -11.55 -7.00 4.78
N ALA A 168 -11.29 -8.15 4.16
CA ALA A 168 -9.96 -8.76 4.19
C ALA A 168 -8.93 -7.87 3.51
N ALA A 169 -9.26 -7.29 2.34
CA ALA A 169 -8.40 -6.34 1.63
C ALA A 169 -8.00 -5.14 2.50
N ILE A 170 -8.96 -4.54 3.21
CA ILE A 170 -8.72 -3.40 4.09
C ILE A 170 -7.74 -3.79 5.22
N ARG A 171 -8.01 -4.91 5.90
CA ARG A 171 -7.13 -5.39 6.99
C ARG A 171 -5.72 -5.70 6.50
N ILE A 172 -5.59 -6.28 5.30
CA ILE A 172 -4.29 -6.57 4.68
C ILE A 172 -3.59 -5.26 4.33
N ALA A 173 -4.31 -4.29 3.74
CA ALA A 173 -3.75 -3.00 3.38
C ALA A 173 -3.22 -2.24 4.62
N GLU A 174 -4.02 -2.14 5.69
CA GLU A 174 -3.61 -1.50 6.95
C GLU A 174 -2.38 -2.17 7.56
N ARG A 175 -2.32 -3.51 7.52
CA ARG A 175 -1.21 -4.28 8.07
C ARG A 175 0.08 -4.10 7.27
N LEU A 176 -0.01 -4.10 5.94
CA LEU A 176 1.15 -4.08 5.07
C LEU A 176 1.63 -2.64 4.75
N PHE A 177 0.79 -1.63 4.96
CA PHE A 177 1.14 -0.24 4.70
C PHE A 177 2.42 0.23 5.41
N PRO A 178 2.72 -0.19 6.65
CA PRO A 178 3.98 0.14 7.31
C PRO A 178 5.24 -0.42 6.66
N LEU A 179 5.10 -1.43 5.80
CA LEU A 179 6.21 -2.21 5.26
C LEU A 179 6.65 -1.78 3.85
N ILE A 180 5.82 -0.95 3.16
CA ILE A 180 6.14 -0.47 1.81
C ILE A 180 7.36 0.44 1.81
N ASN A 181 8.10 0.43 0.71
CA ASN A 181 9.23 1.30 0.46
C ASN A 181 9.34 1.63 -1.04
N GLU A 182 10.38 2.35 -1.44
CA GLU A 182 10.55 2.78 -2.83
C GLU A 182 10.69 1.62 -3.83
N GLU A 183 11.24 0.48 -3.40
CA GLU A 183 11.47 -0.69 -4.25
C GLU A 183 10.29 -1.67 -4.20
N ASN A 184 9.62 -1.80 -3.05
CA ASN A 184 8.61 -2.82 -2.77
C ASN A 184 7.23 -2.18 -2.65
N ARG A 185 6.42 -2.34 -3.68
CA ARG A 185 5.06 -1.84 -3.76
C ARG A 185 4.05 -2.95 -3.48
N ILE A 186 2.81 -2.58 -3.31
CA ILE A 186 1.67 -3.51 -3.18
C ILE A 186 0.50 -2.93 -3.95
N PHE A 187 -0.15 -3.77 -4.72
CA PHE A 187 -1.34 -3.43 -5.48
C PHE A 187 -2.53 -4.24 -5.01
N PHE A 188 -3.71 -3.67 -5.15
CA PHE A 188 -4.98 -4.30 -4.84
C PHE A 188 -5.87 -4.30 -6.05
N THR A 189 -6.57 -5.41 -6.25
CA THR A 189 -7.69 -5.51 -7.16
C THR A 189 -8.80 -6.28 -6.47
N ILE A 190 -10.02 -5.79 -6.54
CA ILE A 190 -11.21 -6.46 -5.99
C ILE A 190 -12.06 -6.89 -7.16
N LEU A 191 -12.45 -8.15 -7.17
CA LEU A 191 -13.26 -8.72 -8.25
C LEU A 191 -14.70 -8.18 -8.24
N GLU A 192 -15.40 -8.40 -9.32
CA GLU A 192 -16.82 -8.10 -9.45
C GLU A 192 -17.62 -8.85 -8.36
N LYS A 193 -18.69 -8.24 -7.87
CA LYS A 193 -19.49 -8.80 -6.78
C LYS A 193 -19.93 -10.25 -7.04
N GLY A 194 -19.55 -11.12 -6.12
CA GLY A 194 -19.90 -12.55 -6.15
C GLY A 194 -19.06 -13.40 -7.11
N LYS A 195 -17.97 -12.87 -7.66
CA LYS A 195 -17.04 -13.62 -8.50
C LYS A 195 -15.73 -13.88 -7.78
N ASP A 196 -15.17 -15.05 -8.07
CA ASP A 196 -13.81 -15.42 -7.70
C ASP A 196 -12.85 -15.39 -8.93
N PRO A 197 -11.53 -15.54 -8.75
CA PRO A 197 -10.57 -15.54 -9.86
C PRO A 197 -10.82 -16.62 -10.90
N ASP A 198 -11.32 -17.80 -10.47
CA ASP A 198 -11.66 -18.92 -11.35
C ASP A 198 -12.85 -18.57 -12.25
N ASP A 199 -13.85 -17.88 -11.73
CA ASP A 199 -15.02 -17.41 -12.49
C ASP A 199 -14.60 -16.42 -13.59
N ILE A 200 -13.78 -15.42 -13.24
CA ILE A 200 -13.34 -14.41 -14.21
C ILE A 200 -12.53 -15.04 -15.33
N VAL A 201 -11.61 -15.95 -14.99
CA VAL A 201 -10.77 -16.59 -16.03
C VAL A 201 -11.53 -17.60 -16.87
N LYS A 202 -12.60 -18.23 -16.34
CA LYS A 202 -13.51 -19.07 -17.12
C LYS A 202 -14.31 -18.26 -18.14
N GLU A 203 -14.81 -17.11 -17.72
CA GLU A 203 -15.66 -16.25 -18.56
C GLU A 203 -14.87 -15.47 -19.62
N LYS A 204 -13.77 -14.84 -19.20
CA LYS A 204 -13.02 -13.86 -20.02
C LYS A 204 -11.70 -14.39 -20.57
N GLY A 205 -11.31 -15.61 -20.19
CA GLY A 205 -10.02 -16.20 -20.58
C GLY A 205 -8.83 -15.53 -19.88
N LYS A 206 -7.61 -15.98 -20.24
CA LYS A 206 -6.35 -15.43 -19.70
C LYS A 206 -6.20 -13.94 -19.96
N GLU A 207 -6.40 -13.52 -21.21
CA GLU A 207 -6.20 -12.12 -21.61
C GLU A 207 -7.20 -11.19 -20.93
N GLY A 208 -8.47 -11.61 -20.82
CA GLY A 208 -9.50 -10.86 -20.12
C GLY A 208 -9.21 -10.71 -18.62
N PHE A 209 -8.67 -11.73 -17.97
CA PHE A 209 -8.25 -11.65 -16.58
C PHE A 209 -7.03 -10.73 -16.40
N LEU A 210 -6.03 -10.82 -17.27
CA LEU A 210 -4.86 -9.92 -17.21
C LEU A 210 -5.26 -8.46 -17.45
N LYS A 211 -6.14 -8.20 -18.42
CA LYS A 211 -6.70 -6.86 -18.66
C LYS A 211 -7.47 -6.32 -17.44
N PHE A 212 -8.18 -7.19 -16.74
CA PHE A 212 -8.84 -6.80 -15.48
C PHE A 212 -7.83 -6.34 -14.43
N LEU A 213 -6.67 -7.00 -14.32
CA LEU A 213 -5.61 -6.63 -13.37
C LEU A 213 -4.91 -5.31 -13.73
N GLU A 214 -5.05 -4.77 -14.95
CA GLU A 214 -4.51 -3.45 -15.31
C GLU A 214 -5.15 -2.34 -14.48
N ASN A 215 -6.40 -2.51 -14.01
CA ASN A 215 -7.13 -1.58 -13.16
C ASN A 215 -6.79 -1.69 -11.66
N LYS A 216 -5.64 -2.29 -11.32
CA LYS A 216 -5.19 -2.43 -9.94
C LYS A 216 -4.86 -1.08 -9.30
N ASN A 217 -5.21 -0.93 -8.05
CA ASN A 217 -4.92 0.24 -7.24
C ASN A 217 -3.67 0.00 -6.39
N ILE A 218 -2.72 0.93 -6.42
CA ILE A 218 -1.59 0.90 -5.48
C ILE A 218 -2.10 1.11 -4.05
N ILE A 219 -1.46 0.52 -3.06
CA ILE A 219 -1.94 0.44 -1.67
C ILE A 219 -2.38 1.79 -1.08
N GLN A 220 -1.66 2.89 -1.33
CA GLN A 220 -2.06 4.20 -0.81
C GLN A 220 -3.35 4.72 -1.48
N SER A 221 -3.54 4.49 -2.78
CA SER A 221 -4.78 4.85 -3.46
C SER A 221 -5.94 3.98 -2.98
N PHE A 222 -5.72 2.69 -2.80
CA PHE A 222 -6.71 1.77 -2.26
C PHE A 222 -7.17 2.17 -0.86
N ILE A 223 -6.23 2.52 0.03
CA ILE A 223 -6.53 3.03 1.37
C ILE A 223 -7.34 4.32 1.28
N TRP A 224 -6.89 5.27 0.46
CA TRP A 224 -7.60 6.54 0.29
C TRP A 224 -9.07 6.32 -0.12
N GLU A 225 -9.31 5.57 -1.17
CA GLU A 225 -10.65 5.29 -1.69
C GLU A 225 -11.54 4.59 -0.66
N THR A 226 -10.95 3.61 0.05
CA THR A 226 -11.66 2.86 1.09
C THR A 226 -12.14 3.75 2.24
N TYR A 227 -11.32 4.70 2.66
CA TYR A 227 -11.65 5.54 3.80
C TYR A 227 -12.49 6.74 3.43
N ILE A 228 -12.23 7.38 2.27
CA ILE A 228 -12.99 8.55 1.85
C ILE A 228 -14.47 8.23 1.60
N ASN A 229 -14.75 7.04 1.08
CA ASN A 229 -16.11 6.58 0.83
C ASN A 229 -16.94 6.34 2.10
N LYS A 230 -16.31 6.34 3.28
CA LYS A 230 -16.96 6.11 4.58
C LYS A 230 -17.30 7.39 5.34
N ILE A 231 -16.88 8.55 4.83
CA ILE A 231 -17.07 9.83 5.51
C ILE A 231 -17.95 10.77 4.71
N ASN A 232 -18.67 11.62 5.43
CA ASN A 232 -19.32 12.79 4.83
C ASN A 232 -18.30 13.93 4.76
N SER A 233 -17.79 14.23 3.56
CA SER A 233 -16.79 15.29 3.33
C SER A 233 -17.31 16.70 3.66
N SER A 234 -18.63 16.88 3.77
CA SER A 234 -19.25 18.16 4.19
C SER A 234 -19.29 18.31 5.72
N ASN A 235 -18.98 17.25 6.49
CA ASN A 235 -18.99 17.29 7.95
C ASN A 235 -17.56 17.52 8.50
N PRO A 236 -17.24 18.70 9.08
CA PRO A 236 -15.90 19.01 9.58
C PRO A 236 -15.38 18.03 10.65
N TYR A 237 -16.26 17.47 11.48
CA TYR A 237 -15.87 16.51 12.51
C TYR A 237 -15.40 15.19 11.89
N GLU A 238 -16.09 14.72 10.85
CA GLU A 238 -15.73 13.50 10.13
C GLU A 238 -14.43 13.67 9.35
N VAL A 239 -14.26 14.79 8.66
CA VAL A 239 -13.02 15.15 7.96
C VAL A 239 -11.85 15.24 8.95
N THR A 240 -12.04 15.86 10.11
CA THR A 240 -10.99 15.93 11.15
C THR A 240 -10.62 14.55 11.67
N LYS A 241 -11.60 13.68 11.92
CA LYS A 241 -11.36 12.30 12.37
C LYS A 241 -10.61 11.51 11.31
N PHE A 242 -11.00 11.64 10.06
CA PHE A 242 -10.36 11.03 8.90
C PHE A 242 -8.90 11.49 8.75
N GLU A 243 -8.63 12.80 8.81
CA GLU A 243 -7.26 13.31 8.74
C GLU A 243 -6.38 12.75 9.85
N LYS A 244 -6.88 12.71 11.10
CA LYS A 244 -6.15 12.09 12.21
C LYS A 244 -5.84 10.61 11.97
N GLN A 245 -6.78 9.87 11.38
CA GLN A 245 -6.60 8.47 11.05
C GLN A 245 -5.54 8.28 9.95
N ILE A 246 -5.58 9.07 8.89
CA ILE A 246 -4.58 9.07 7.80
C ILE A 246 -3.19 9.42 8.36
N ARG A 247 -3.07 10.46 9.18
CA ARG A 247 -1.79 10.83 9.81
C ARG A 247 -1.22 9.70 10.67
N LYS A 248 -2.08 9.03 11.45
CA LYS A 248 -1.67 7.87 12.26
C LYS A 248 -1.18 6.72 11.40
N LEU A 249 -1.89 6.44 10.30
CA LEU A 249 -1.51 5.38 9.37
C LEU A 249 -0.18 5.70 8.66
N CYS A 250 -0.01 6.92 8.15
CA CYS A 250 1.24 7.35 7.54
C CYS A 250 2.42 7.32 8.52
N ALA A 251 2.18 7.67 9.81
CA ALA A 251 3.22 7.61 10.84
C ALA A 251 3.79 6.20 11.05
N SER A 252 3.05 5.14 10.67
CA SER A 252 3.50 3.76 10.77
C SER A 252 4.46 3.31 9.66
N ILE A 253 4.55 4.05 8.56
CA ILE A 253 5.46 3.73 7.44
C ILE A 253 6.91 3.82 7.93
N LYS A 254 7.69 2.76 7.68
CA LYS A 254 9.08 2.67 8.14
C LYS A 254 10.04 3.49 7.27
N ASP A 255 9.76 3.60 5.98
CA ASP A 255 10.52 4.44 5.07
C ASP A 255 10.15 5.92 5.27
N GLU A 256 11.05 6.68 5.89
CA GLU A 256 10.82 8.08 6.24
C GLU A 256 10.62 8.98 5.01
N THR A 257 11.30 8.68 3.91
CA THR A 257 11.19 9.45 2.66
C THR A 257 9.84 9.22 2.01
N LEU A 258 9.46 7.96 1.83
CA LEU A 258 8.17 7.59 1.25
C LEU A 258 7.01 8.07 2.14
N LYS A 259 7.14 7.94 3.47
CA LYS A 259 6.17 8.46 4.45
C LYS A 259 5.86 9.94 4.23
N LYS A 260 6.91 10.76 4.06
CA LYS A 260 6.76 12.20 3.83
C LYS A 260 5.92 12.49 2.58
N TYR A 261 6.24 11.85 1.46
CA TYR A 261 5.55 12.10 0.20
C TYR A 261 4.12 11.56 0.18
N ILE A 262 3.88 10.37 0.76
CA ILE A 262 2.52 9.82 0.89
C ILE A 262 1.66 10.71 1.78
N LEU A 263 2.19 11.17 2.92
CA LEU A 263 1.46 12.07 3.81
C LEU A 263 1.12 13.38 3.11
N GLU A 264 2.06 13.97 2.37
CA GLU A 264 1.84 15.22 1.62
C GLU A 264 0.76 15.06 0.54
N ASP A 265 0.76 13.94 -0.19
CA ASP A 265 -0.29 13.61 -1.16
C ASP A 265 -1.67 13.52 -0.49
N PHE A 266 -1.78 12.77 0.60
CA PHE A 266 -3.04 12.63 1.34
C PHE A 266 -3.54 13.96 1.89
N LEU A 267 -2.67 14.78 2.50
CA LEU A 267 -3.06 16.09 3.01
C LEU A 267 -3.52 17.03 1.89
N THR A 268 -2.86 16.96 0.73
CA THR A 268 -3.28 17.73 -0.45
C THR A 268 -4.68 17.31 -0.91
N LYS A 269 -4.98 16.02 -0.91
CA LYS A 269 -6.31 15.48 -1.23
C LYS A 269 -7.35 15.92 -0.20
N ILE A 270 -7.04 15.86 1.10
CA ILE A 270 -7.93 16.30 2.19
C ILE A 270 -8.25 17.80 2.07
N ASN A 271 -7.25 18.63 1.79
CA ASN A 271 -7.45 20.07 1.61
C ASN A 271 -8.39 20.41 0.44
N LYS A 272 -8.48 19.53 -0.57
CA LYS A 272 -9.43 19.72 -1.68
C LYS A 272 -10.88 19.36 -1.30
N LEU A 273 -11.08 18.57 -0.25
CA LEU A 273 -12.42 18.19 0.24
C LEU A 273 -13.08 19.33 1.01
N THR A 274 -12.29 20.16 1.69
CA THR A 274 -12.82 21.31 2.41
C THR A 274 -13.07 22.42 1.41
N PRO A 275 -14.32 22.97 1.31
CA PRO A 275 -14.55 24.15 0.51
C PRO A 275 -13.59 25.24 0.98
N ASN A 276 -13.01 26.00 0.05
CA ASN A 276 -12.18 27.16 0.35
C ASN A 276 -13.01 28.16 1.16
N VAL A 277 -13.14 27.91 2.45
CA VAL A 277 -13.67 28.90 3.38
C VAL A 277 -12.52 29.87 3.56
N ASN A 278 -12.58 30.99 2.84
CA ASN A 278 -11.78 32.17 3.14
C ASN A 278 -12.16 32.65 4.52
N PHE A 279 -11.75 31.93 5.56
CA PHE A 279 -11.72 32.45 6.90
C PHE A 279 -10.67 33.57 6.91
N LYS A 280 -11.10 34.81 6.68
CA LYS A 280 -10.37 35.97 7.12
C LYS A 280 -10.32 35.92 8.66
N PHE A 281 -9.47 35.08 9.19
CA PHE A 281 -9.08 35.20 10.59
C PHE A 281 -8.40 36.56 10.74
N LYS A 282 -9.10 37.53 11.33
CA LYS A 282 -8.45 38.66 11.97
C LYS A 282 -7.66 38.13 13.19
N SER A 283 -6.56 37.44 12.96
CA SER A 283 -5.62 37.11 14.00
C SER A 283 -4.35 37.89 13.73
N GLY A 284 -3.92 38.67 14.71
CA GLY A 284 -2.65 39.39 14.71
C GLY A 284 -1.43 38.45 14.82
N PHE A 285 -1.52 37.26 14.27
CA PHE A 285 -0.40 36.31 14.14
C PHE A 285 -0.19 36.00 12.66
N LEU A 286 1.02 36.22 12.22
CA LEU A 286 1.65 36.02 10.92
C LEU A 286 0.87 35.07 9.98
N LYS A 287 0.21 35.63 8.95
CA LYS A 287 -0.27 34.89 7.79
C LYS A 287 0.92 34.20 7.12
N LYS A 288 0.97 32.87 7.13
CA LYS A 288 1.68 32.15 6.05
C LYS A 288 0.89 32.38 4.77
N VAL A 289 1.28 33.35 3.99
CA VAL A 289 0.76 33.54 2.65
C VAL A 289 1.36 32.42 1.79
N ASN A 290 0.53 31.43 1.39
CA ASN A 290 0.91 30.49 0.36
C ASN A 290 0.91 31.25 -0.99
N HIS A 291 1.99 31.95 -1.28
CA HIS A 291 2.23 32.41 -2.63
C HIS A 291 2.47 31.18 -3.51
N LYS A 292 1.70 31.02 -4.59
CA LYS A 292 2.10 30.20 -5.72
C LYS A 292 3.47 30.73 -6.13
N VAL A 293 4.50 29.97 -5.85
CA VAL A 293 5.87 30.32 -6.27
C VAL A 293 5.85 30.30 -7.80
N LEU A 294 5.90 31.44 -8.43
CA LEU A 294 6.00 31.59 -9.87
C LEU A 294 7.24 30.81 -10.35
N ASN A 295 7.17 30.25 -11.56
CA ASN A 295 8.30 29.47 -12.12
C ASN A 295 9.61 30.29 -12.20
N GLU A 296 9.50 31.62 -12.29
CA GLU A 296 10.62 32.54 -12.21
C GLU A 296 11.27 32.59 -10.82
N THR A 297 10.48 32.57 -9.76
CA THR A 297 11.01 32.49 -8.36
C THR A 297 11.72 31.15 -8.11
N LYS A 298 11.28 30.06 -8.77
CA LYS A 298 12.01 28.79 -8.74
C LYS A 298 13.37 28.88 -9.46
N LYS A 299 13.46 29.62 -10.56
CA LYS A 299 14.73 29.88 -11.26
C LYS A 299 15.69 30.67 -10.39
N ILE A 300 15.21 31.71 -9.70
CA ILE A 300 15.99 32.52 -8.75
C ILE A 300 16.46 31.66 -7.57
N HIS A 301 15.66 30.72 -7.10
CA HIS A 301 16.04 29.82 -6.02
C HIS A 301 17.13 28.79 -6.42
N LEU A 302 17.20 28.43 -7.70
CA LEU A 302 18.26 27.58 -8.26
C LEU A 302 19.57 28.31 -8.50
N GLN A 303 19.55 29.66 -8.59
CA GLN A 303 20.74 30.51 -8.69
C GLN A 303 21.38 30.85 -7.34
N LYS A 304 21.06 30.14 -6.29
CA LYS A 304 21.39 30.35 -4.87
C LYS A 304 22.87 30.19 -4.51
N LYS A 305 23.81 30.58 -5.35
CA LYS A 305 25.21 30.49 -4.93
C LYS A 305 25.80 31.75 -4.30
N ASP A 306 25.16 32.93 -4.39
CA ASP A 306 25.81 34.21 -4.05
C ASP A 306 24.98 35.23 -3.24
N PHE A 307 23.93 34.82 -2.51
CA PHE A 307 23.21 35.78 -1.64
C PHE A 307 23.88 35.90 -0.28
N THR A 308 24.46 37.07 -0.02
CA THR A 308 24.94 37.42 1.32
C THR A 308 23.80 37.70 2.29
N ARG A 309 24.08 37.70 3.58
CA ARG A 309 23.08 38.04 4.63
C ARG A 309 22.53 39.48 4.43
N GLU A 310 23.37 40.38 3.96
CA GLU A 310 23.02 41.77 3.66
C GLU A 310 21.98 41.87 2.54
N ASN A 311 22.17 41.14 1.42
CA ASN A 311 21.21 41.09 0.32
C ASN A 311 19.83 40.59 0.79
N LEU A 312 19.78 39.62 1.71
CA LEU A 312 18.52 39.12 2.25
C LEU A 312 17.79 40.17 3.12
N VAL A 313 18.51 40.99 3.86
CA VAL A 313 17.97 42.11 4.64
C VAL A 313 17.40 43.18 3.71
N GLU A 314 18.18 43.57 2.66
CA GLU A 314 17.72 44.53 1.67
C GLU A 314 16.43 44.11 0.97
N PHE A 315 16.33 42.84 0.49
CA PHE A 315 15.14 42.29 -0.09
C PHE A 315 13.95 42.26 0.89
N SER A 316 14.20 41.99 2.16
CA SER A 316 13.17 42.02 3.18
C SER A 316 12.60 43.43 3.40
N ILE A 317 13.45 44.44 3.40
CA ILE A 317 13.05 45.85 3.52
C ILE A 317 12.24 46.28 2.27
N LEU A 318 12.73 45.98 1.07
CA LEU A 318 12.00 46.25 -0.18
C LEU A 318 10.64 45.59 -0.23
N PHE A 319 10.58 44.35 0.20
CA PHE A 319 9.28 43.62 0.32
C PHE A 319 8.31 44.34 1.26
N ILE A 320 8.80 44.78 2.43
CA ILE A 320 7.94 45.52 3.38
C ILE A 320 7.48 46.84 2.75
N MET A 321 8.35 47.54 2.04
CA MET A 321 8.01 48.80 1.36
C MET A 321 6.93 48.60 0.29
N MET A 322 7.02 47.53 -0.51
CA MET A 322 6.06 47.23 -1.59
C MET A 322 4.69 46.80 -1.05
N PHE A 323 4.63 46.00 0.00
CA PHE A 323 3.37 45.39 0.46
C PHE A 323 2.78 45.99 1.74
N TYR A 324 3.52 46.84 2.44
CA TYR A 324 3.10 47.43 3.71
C TYR A 324 3.39 48.92 3.77
N GLY A 325 3.14 49.64 2.68
CA GLY A 325 3.41 51.09 2.53
C GLY A 325 2.87 51.96 3.69
N GLY A 326 1.73 51.64 4.26
CA GLY A 326 1.20 52.35 5.44
C GLY A 326 2.05 52.22 6.70
N ALA A 327 2.70 51.08 6.92
CA ALA A 327 3.61 50.89 8.05
C ALA A 327 4.94 51.58 7.79
N VAL A 328 5.38 51.65 6.53
CA VAL A 328 6.58 52.32 6.09
C VAL A 328 6.44 53.83 6.24
N LYS A 329 5.27 54.41 5.94
CA LYS A 329 5.01 55.86 6.05
C LYS A 329 5.29 56.40 7.46
N ASN A 330 5.01 55.61 8.49
CA ASN A 330 5.27 55.97 9.89
C ASN A 330 6.75 55.87 10.29
N ASN A 331 7.59 55.20 9.51
CA ASN A 331 9.00 54.95 9.82
C ASN A 331 9.96 55.38 8.67
N LEU A 332 9.50 56.29 7.83
CA LEU A 332 10.20 56.72 6.61
C LEU A 332 11.60 57.27 6.91
N GLU A 333 11.76 58.05 8.00
CA GLU A 333 13.07 58.60 8.40
C GLU A 333 14.08 57.50 8.71
N SER A 334 13.66 56.45 9.38
CA SER A 334 14.54 55.32 9.71
C SER A 334 14.99 54.53 8.46
N ILE A 335 14.10 54.42 7.48
CA ILE A 335 14.38 53.69 6.23
C ILE A 335 15.33 54.52 5.31
N LEU A 336 15.20 55.86 5.33
CA LEU A 336 16.09 56.75 4.59
C LEU A 336 17.54 56.68 5.07
N THR A 337 17.77 56.35 6.32
CA THR A 337 19.13 56.22 6.88
C THR A 337 19.82 54.89 6.58
N ILE A 338 19.08 53.90 6.04
CA ILE A 338 19.66 52.59 5.69
C ILE A 338 20.26 52.65 4.28
N GLU A 339 21.55 52.50 4.16
CA GLU A 339 22.23 52.35 2.88
C GLU A 339 22.22 50.87 2.42
N PHE A 340 21.83 50.64 1.18
CA PHE A 340 21.88 49.31 0.59
C PHE A 340 23.22 49.08 -0.12
N SER A 341 23.75 47.86 0.07
CA SER A 341 25.02 47.49 -0.58
C SER A 341 24.87 47.23 -2.08
N ASN A 342 23.67 46.84 -2.52
CA ASN A 342 23.37 46.61 -3.92
C ASN A 342 22.81 47.89 -4.57
N PRO A 343 23.49 48.44 -5.63
CA PRO A 343 23.07 49.68 -6.29
C PRO A 343 21.68 49.63 -6.94
N GLU A 344 21.25 48.45 -7.40
CA GLU A 344 19.92 48.28 -7.98
C GLU A 344 18.81 48.27 -6.90
N ASN A 345 19.08 47.60 -5.77
CA ASN A 345 18.20 47.62 -4.61
C ASN A 345 18.09 49.04 -4.00
N GLU A 346 19.16 49.81 -4.00
CA GLU A 346 19.15 51.21 -3.53
C GLU A 346 18.30 52.10 -4.44
N LYS A 347 18.39 51.96 -5.77
CA LYS A 347 17.52 52.67 -6.72
C LYS A 347 16.06 52.34 -6.52
N LEU A 348 15.75 51.02 -6.34
CA LEU A 348 14.38 50.58 -6.10
C LEU A 348 13.83 51.12 -4.77
N LYS A 349 14.65 51.16 -3.72
CA LYS A 349 14.29 51.76 -2.41
C LYS A 349 13.89 53.23 -2.59
N ILE A 350 14.71 54.01 -3.29
CA ILE A 350 14.47 55.45 -3.54
C ILE A 350 13.14 55.63 -4.30
N PHE A 351 12.94 54.85 -5.37
CA PHE A 351 11.69 54.87 -6.16
C PHE A 351 10.47 54.54 -5.30
N LEU A 352 10.51 53.53 -4.46
CA LEU A 352 9.41 53.14 -3.56
C LEU A 352 9.16 54.23 -2.48
N ILE A 353 10.18 54.93 -2.01
CA ILE A 353 10.04 56.04 -1.08
C ILE A 353 9.25 57.20 -1.74
N ASP A 354 9.56 57.53 -3.00
CA ASP A 354 8.91 58.58 -3.74
C ASP A 354 7.40 58.23 -4.02
N LEU A 355 7.10 56.97 -4.33
CA LEU A 355 5.75 56.47 -4.48
C LEU A 355 4.96 56.58 -3.17
N ILE A 356 5.53 56.14 -2.04
CA ILE A 356 4.88 56.21 -0.72
C ILE A 356 4.64 57.66 -0.27
N LYS A 357 5.53 58.59 -0.63
CA LYS A 357 5.34 60.03 -0.35
C LYS A 357 4.28 60.69 -1.22
N SER A 358 4.04 60.17 -2.43
CA SER A 358 3.07 60.77 -3.40
C SER A 358 1.61 60.44 -3.13
N ASP A 359 1.30 59.69 -2.05
CA ASP A 359 -0.05 59.28 -1.63
C ASP A 359 -0.87 58.52 -2.72
N LYS A 360 -0.21 57.86 -3.69
CA LYS A 360 -0.85 57.01 -4.67
C LYS A 360 -1.44 55.78 -4.00
N THR A 361 -2.61 55.34 -4.43
CA THR A 361 -3.31 54.17 -3.87
C THR A 361 -2.59 52.86 -4.21
N GLU A 362 -2.73 51.84 -3.36
CA GLU A 362 -2.11 50.50 -3.57
C GLU A 362 -2.34 49.89 -4.96
N LYS A 363 -3.47 50.26 -5.65
CA LYS A 363 -3.81 49.80 -6.99
C LYS A 363 -3.01 50.48 -8.10
N GLU A 364 -2.52 51.70 -7.87
CA GLU A 364 -1.74 52.44 -8.84
C GLU A 364 -0.25 51.99 -8.80
N ILE A 365 0.19 51.47 -7.66
CA ILE A 365 1.53 50.89 -7.47
C ILE A 365 1.67 49.54 -8.18
N GLU A 366 0.61 48.72 -8.28
CA GLU A 366 0.65 47.42 -8.97
C GLU A 366 0.61 47.55 -10.51
N SER A 367 0.32 48.72 -11.07
CA SER A 367 0.17 48.97 -12.52
C SER A 367 1.38 49.67 -13.19
N GLU A 368 2.34 50.20 -12.42
CA GLU A 368 3.62 50.76 -12.88
C GLU A 368 4.77 49.79 -12.57
#